data_d608f546485159a56c103180444a80f0
#
_entry.id   d608f546485159a56c103180444a80f0
#
_cell.length_a   1.000
_cell.length_b   1.000
_cell.length_c   1.000
_cell.angle_alpha   90.00
_cell.angle_beta   90.00
_cell.angle_gamma   90.00
#
_symmetry.space_group_name_H-M   'P 1'
#
loop_
_entity.id
_entity.type
_entity.pdbx_description
1 polymer ?
#
loop_
_entity_poly.entity_id
_entity_poly.type
_entity_poly.pdbx_seq_one_letter_code
_entity_poly.pdbx_strand_id
1 'polypeptide(L)'
;MMILKAIFFIIVLVSISCSKTNTENQPSTNEDLIMWYNKPATDWMTEALPLGNGYIGSMFFGGVPTEEIQFTEGSLWTGGPDSHPKYNFGNNNPDAHEFLPVLRELMAEDRFDEANELAQKELTSKIQYARPTQYYGEFGAQQNLGSFFITVTTDKAYSISDYKRGIDLNTGHGFVQYTSDGIDYKRTYFGNYPDKVMVYRFESSEPSSYTISLSTPHYTSGFAMYGNIISKTGYLEDNNMRFHVNSRIDSDGSVHCSGDTIYVNNANYFVLYNAAATSYKNEFPHYSGNNPMQICNTIFDNIASSTYNDILNNQLSDYQELFNRVELELGKGNNDKPIDERLVDYSNYTQDLGLEEIYFQYGRYLMISGSRKGGM
;
A
#
# COMPACT_ATOMS: atom_id res chain seq x y z
N MET A 1 -66.54 40.41 -54.40
CA MET A 1 -67.05 39.34 -53.54
C MET A 1 -65.94 38.31 -53.42
N MET A 2 -65.01 38.57 -52.48
CA MET A 2 -63.81 37.79 -52.29
C MET A 2 -63.92 37.05 -50.95
N ILE A 3 -63.79 35.73 -50.98
CA ILE A 3 -63.84 34.87 -49.83
C ILE A 3 -62.39 34.74 -49.30
N LEU A 4 -62.16 35.27 -48.10
CA LEU A 4 -60.83 35.17 -47.37
C LEU A 4 -60.78 33.86 -46.67
N LYS A 5 -59.86 32.96 -47.07
CA LYS A 5 -59.53 31.73 -46.35
C LYS A 5 -58.50 32.05 -45.29
N ALA A 6 -58.87 31.94 -44.00
CA ALA A 6 -57.97 31.98 -42.86
C ALA A 6 -57.32 30.59 -42.67
N ILE A 7 -56.00 30.53 -42.79
CA ILE A 7 -55.19 29.35 -42.49
C ILE A 7 -54.77 29.45 -40.99
N PHE A 8 -55.29 28.53 -40.18
CA PHE A 8 -54.87 28.36 -38.79
C PHE A 8 -53.57 27.55 -38.75
N PHE A 9 -52.47 28.17 -38.35
CA PHE A 9 -51.21 27.49 -38.07
C PHE A 9 -51.25 27.00 -36.60
N ILE A 10 -51.36 25.70 -36.36
CA ILE A 10 -51.21 25.11 -35.07
C ILE A 10 -49.71 24.90 -34.84
N ILE A 11 -49.10 25.71 -33.96
CA ILE A 11 -47.76 25.49 -33.47
C ILE A 11 -47.84 24.48 -32.34
N VAL A 12 -47.42 23.25 -32.61
CA VAL A 12 -47.20 22.22 -31.57
C VAL A 12 -45.85 22.52 -30.92
N LEU A 13 -45.84 23.10 -29.73
CA LEU A 13 -44.70 23.20 -28.85
C LEU A 13 -44.39 21.82 -28.27
N VAL A 14 -43.46 21.12 -28.87
CA VAL A 14 -42.86 19.94 -28.25
C VAL A 14 -41.86 20.45 -27.20
N SER A 15 -42.28 20.42 -25.94
CA SER A 15 -41.38 20.60 -24.78
C SER A 15 -40.49 19.36 -24.68
N ILE A 16 -39.26 19.46 -25.16
CA ILE A 16 -38.21 18.48 -24.86
C ILE A 16 -37.82 18.70 -23.40
N SER A 17 -38.40 17.90 -22.52
CA SER A 17 -37.95 17.77 -21.16
C SER A 17 -36.60 17.06 -21.20
N CYS A 18 -35.51 17.82 -21.10
CA CYS A 18 -34.19 17.28 -20.88
C CYS A 18 -34.13 16.83 -19.42
N SER A 19 -34.54 15.59 -19.14
CA SER A 19 -34.20 14.95 -17.88
C SER A 19 -32.67 14.78 -17.86
N LYS A 20 -31.99 15.60 -17.02
CA LYS A 20 -30.63 15.30 -16.59
C LYS A 20 -30.71 13.99 -15.82
N THR A 21 -30.49 12.87 -16.48
CA THR A 21 -30.01 11.67 -15.81
C THR A 21 -28.67 12.05 -15.18
N ASN A 22 -28.64 12.17 -13.86
CA ASN A 22 -27.40 12.06 -13.12
C ASN A 22 -26.88 10.64 -13.39
N THR A 23 -26.12 10.47 -14.44
CA THR A 23 -25.15 9.41 -14.52
C THR A 23 -24.13 9.76 -13.47
N GLU A 24 -24.22 9.08 -12.31
CA GLU A 24 -23.06 8.91 -11.46
C GLU A 24 -21.91 8.54 -12.39
N ASN A 25 -20.87 9.37 -12.40
CA ASN A 25 -19.61 9.03 -13.05
C ASN A 25 -19.05 7.80 -12.35
N GLN A 26 -19.48 6.61 -12.74
CA GLN A 26 -18.68 5.42 -12.53
C GLN A 26 -17.40 5.66 -13.38
N PRO A 27 -16.22 5.64 -12.77
CA PRO A 27 -14.99 5.71 -13.53
C PRO A 27 -15.02 4.61 -14.59
N SER A 28 -14.68 4.96 -15.82
CA SER A 28 -14.50 3.96 -16.87
C SER A 28 -13.39 3.03 -16.40
N THR A 29 -13.74 1.83 -15.97
CA THR A 29 -12.78 0.79 -15.66
C THR A 29 -12.19 0.32 -16.97
N ASN A 30 -10.99 0.78 -17.28
CA ASN A 30 -10.21 0.17 -18.36
C ASN A 30 -9.76 -1.20 -17.84
N GLU A 31 -10.49 -2.26 -18.19
CA GLU A 31 -10.19 -3.64 -17.77
C GLU A 31 -8.78 -4.07 -18.20
N ASP A 32 -8.16 -3.35 -19.11
CA ASP A 32 -6.81 -3.62 -19.61
C ASP A 32 -5.71 -3.31 -18.57
N LEU A 33 -6.00 -2.50 -17.55
CA LEU A 33 -5.04 -2.12 -16.51
C LEU A 33 -5.21 -2.90 -15.19
N ILE A 34 -5.65 -4.14 -15.26
CA ILE A 34 -5.79 -5.04 -14.12
C ILE A 34 -4.67 -6.08 -14.13
N MET A 35 -3.78 -6.00 -13.14
CA MET A 35 -2.80 -7.06 -12.86
C MET A 35 -3.47 -8.14 -12.04
N TRP A 36 -3.52 -9.38 -12.52
CA TRP A 36 -4.17 -10.45 -11.78
C TRP A 36 -3.43 -11.79 -11.84
N TYR A 37 -3.71 -12.64 -10.86
CA TYR A 37 -3.17 -13.98 -10.65
C TYR A 37 -4.30 -14.93 -10.25
N ASN A 38 -4.17 -16.21 -10.60
CA ASN A 38 -5.15 -17.27 -10.33
C ASN A 38 -4.82 -18.14 -9.11
N LYS A 39 -3.83 -17.76 -8.33
CA LYS A 39 -3.37 -18.48 -7.11
C LYS A 39 -2.92 -17.49 -6.03
N PRO A 40 -2.99 -17.87 -4.73
CA PRO A 40 -2.37 -17.11 -3.64
C PRO A 40 -0.86 -16.98 -3.83
N ALA A 41 -0.27 -15.95 -3.23
CA ALA A 41 1.18 -15.81 -3.11
C ALA A 41 1.71 -16.74 -2.01
N THR A 42 2.90 -17.28 -2.25
CA THR A 42 3.65 -18.10 -1.29
C THR A 42 5.02 -17.49 -0.98
N ASP A 43 5.50 -16.59 -1.82
CA ASP A 43 6.77 -15.88 -1.67
C ASP A 43 6.56 -14.38 -1.62
N TRP A 44 7.15 -13.74 -0.58
CA TRP A 44 7.02 -12.31 -0.36
C TRP A 44 7.64 -11.46 -1.48
N MET A 45 8.82 -11.88 -1.95
CA MET A 45 9.63 -11.09 -2.88
C MET A 45 9.08 -11.13 -4.31
N THR A 46 8.56 -12.28 -4.72
CA THR A 46 8.24 -12.55 -6.13
C THR A 46 6.75 -12.65 -6.43
N GLU A 47 5.91 -12.82 -5.40
CA GLU A 47 4.49 -13.11 -5.62
C GLU A 47 3.53 -12.20 -4.84
N ALA A 48 3.91 -11.68 -3.65
CA ALA A 48 3.04 -10.79 -2.88
C ALA A 48 2.85 -9.44 -3.60
N LEU A 49 1.70 -8.79 -3.38
CA LEU A 49 1.34 -7.57 -4.09
C LEU A 49 1.39 -6.35 -3.16
N PRO A 50 2.04 -5.26 -3.59
CA PRO A 50 2.24 -4.08 -2.77
C PRO A 50 1.03 -3.13 -2.78
N LEU A 51 0.81 -2.47 -1.64
CA LEU A 51 -0.07 -1.33 -1.45
C LEU A 51 0.67 -0.24 -0.68
N GLY A 52 0.26 1.01 -0.82
CA GLY A 52 0.87 2.09 -0.05
C GLY A 52 0.07 3.38 -0.06
N ASN A 53 0.33 4.21 0.95
CA ASN A 53 -0.25 5.54 1.07
C ASN A 53 0.81 6.64 1.27
N GLY A 54 2.07 6.38 0.93
CA GLY A 54 3.20 7.29 1.12
C GLY A 54 3.75 7.36 2.55
N TYR A 55 3.09 6.73 3.52
CA TYR A 55 3.54 6.61 4.92
C TYR A 55 3.68 5.14 5.34
N ILE A 56 2.69 4.35 4.98
CA ILE A 56 2.63 2.91 5.25
C ILE A 56 2.66 2.19 3.92
N GLY A 57 3.55 1.20 3.80
CA GLY A 57 3.54 0.21 2.74
C GLY A 57 3.04 -1.12 3.28
N SER A 58 2.29 -1.87 2.49
CA SER A 58 1.91 -3.24 2.84
C SER A 58 1.99 -4.19 1.66
N MET A 59 2.11 -5.47 1.97
CA MET A 59 2.12 -6.58 1.02
C MET A 59 1.01 -7.53 1.39
N PHE A 60 0.15 -7.91 0.44
CA PHE A 60 -0.88 -8.92 0.65
C PHE A 60 -0.64 -10.16 -0.19
N PHE A 61 -0.97 -11.32 0.38
CA PHE A 61 -0.68 -12.63 -0.22
C PHE A 61 -1.89 -13.23 -0.94
N GLY A 62 -3.10 -12.84 -0.56
CA GLY A 62 -4.34 -13.44 -1.07
C GLY A 62 -4.58 -14.84 -0.52
N GLY A 63 -4.04 -15.16 0.65
CA GLY A 63 -4.14 -16.48 1.26
C GLY A 63 -5.57 -16.89 1.62
N VAL A 64 -5.88 -18.17 1.51
CA VAL A 64 -7.15 -18.79 1.91
C VAL A 64 -6.83 -20.08 2.67
N PRO A 65 -7.40 -20.32 3.85
CA PRO A 65 -8.37 -19.52 4.59
C PRO A 65 -7.79 -18.28 5.31
N THR A 66 -6.48 -18.23 5.45
CA THR A 66 -5.79 -17.17 6.18
C THR A 66 -5.13 -16.21 5.19
N GLU A 67 -5.52 -14.95 5.24
CA GLU A 67 -4.80 -13.85 4.61
C GLU A 67 -3.68 -13.39 5.52
N GLU A 68 -2.51 -13.18 4.96
CA GLU A 68 -1.45 -12.40 5.57
C GLU A 68 -1.34 -11.05 4.89
N ILE A 69 -1.32 -9.98 5.70
CA ILE A 69 -1.05 -8.62 5.25
C ILE A 69 0.12 -8.10 6.06
N GLN A 70 1.30 -8.15 5.47
CA GLN A 70 2.51 -7.59 6.07
C GLN A 70 2.55 -6.09 5.81
N PHE A 71 3.00 -5.29 6.80
CA PHE A 71 3.11 -3.84 6.62
C PHE A 71 4.31 -3.24 7.34
N THR A 72 4.72 -2.08 6.84
CA THR A 72 5.77 -1.25 7.43
C THR A 72 5.36 0.21 7.44
N GLU A 73 5.98 1.01 8.30
CA GLU A 73 5.91 2.47 8.28
C GLU A 73 7.23 3.03 7.72
N GLY A 74 7.16 4.04 6.84
CA GLY A 74 8.28 4.49 6.02
C GLY A 74 9.51 4.92 6.81
N SER A 75 9.36 5.39 8.04
CA SER A 75 10.46 5.83 8.91
C SER A 75 10.98 4.77 9.90
N LEU A 76 10.45 3.55 9.87
CA LEU A 76 10.89 2.45 10.75
C LEU A 76 12.20 1.84 10.25
N TRP A 77 13.32 2.46 10.60
CA TRP A 77 14.67 2.05 10.17
C TRP A 77 15.57 1.77 11.37
N THR A 78 16.42 0.75 11.24
CA THR A 78 17.59 0.56 12.11
C THR A 78 18.68 1.57 11.73
N GLY A 79 19.76 1.65 12.51
CA GLY A 79 20.83 2.62 12.27
C GLY A 79 20.52 4.01 12.85
N GLY A 80 21.24 5.00 12.42
CA GLY A 80 21.09 6.39 12.88
C GLY A 80 21.80 6.70 14.19
N PRO A 81 21.62 7.92 14.74
CA PRO A 81 22.43 8.44 15.85
C PRO A 81 22.46 7.58 17.11
N ASP A 82 21.31 6.98 17.47
CA ASP A 82 21.18 6.19 18.70
C ASP A 82 21.60 4.73 18.53
N SER A 83 22.00 4.31 17.33
CA SER A 83 22.39 2.92 17.07
C SER A 83 23.78 2.56 17.59
N HIS A 84 24.67 3.55 17.74
CA HIS A 84 26.02 3.31 18.25
C HIS A 84 26.63 4.59 18.81
N PRO A 85 27.37 4.53 19.98
CA PRO A 85 27.98 5.71 20.60
C PRO A 85 29.03 6.43 19.73
N LYS A 86 29.57 5.77 18.70
CA LYS A 86 30.54 6.33 17.74
C LYS A 86 29.91 6.74 16.42
N TYR A 87 28.57 6.79 16.36
CA TYR A 87 27.88 7.22 15.14
C TYR A 87 28.27 8.68 14.81
N ASN A 88 28.68 8.93 13.57
CA ASN A 88 29.21 10.22 13.14
C ASN A 88 28.49 10.79 11.92
N PHE A 89 27.25 10.37 11.66
CA PHE A 89 26.43 10.87 10.54
C PHE A 89 27.03 10.58 9.16
N GLY A 90 27.86 9.53 9.03
CA GLY A 90 28.57 9.21 7.79
C GLY A 90 29.72 10.14 7.45
N ASN A 91 30.03 11.11 8.27
CA ASN A 91 31.09 12.09 8.04
C ASN A 91 32.42 11.61 8.63
N ASN A 92 33.09 10.68 7.93
CA ASN A 92 34.32 10.05 8.40
C ASN A 92 35.59 10.71 7.90
N ASN A 93 35.50 11.50 6.84
CA ASN A 93 36.60 12.26 6.29
C ASN A 93 36.13 13.70 6.06
N PRO A 94 36.41 14.62 7.02
CA PRO A 94 36.02 16.01 6.89
C PRO A 94 36.66 16.69 5.67
N ASP A 95 37.80 16.15 5.19
CA ASP A 95 38.56 16.68 4.07
C ASP A 95 38.20 15.99 2.75
N ALA A 96 37.16 15.14 2.73
CA ALA A 96 36.72 14.39 1.52
C ALA A 96 36.50 15.31 0.30
N HIS A 97 36.04 16.53 0.52
CA HIS A 97 35.80 17.51 -0.54
C HIS A 97 37.06 17.91 -1.31
N GLU A 98 38.24 17.83 -0.68
CA GLU A 98 39.53 18.15 -1.30
C GLU A 98 39.93 17.16 -2.39
N PHE A 99 39.41 15.93 -2.35
CA PHE A 99 39.66 14.89 -3.34
C PHE A 99 38.75 14.98 -4.57
N LEU A 100 37.69 15.77 -4.53
CA LEU A 100 36.76 15.90 -5.67
C LEU A 100 37.39 16.45 -6.95
N PRO A 101 38.31 17.43 -6.92
CA PRO A 101 38.99 17.88 -8.15
C PRO A 101 39.79 16.77 -8.82
N VAL A 102 40.58 16.02 -8.04
CA VAL A 102 41.43 14.90 -8.57
C VAL A 102 40.54 13.80 -9.13
N LEU A 103 39.44 13.48 -8.45
CA LEU A 103 38.48 12.47 -8.90
C LEU A 103 37.83 12.87 -10.24
N ARG A 104 37.47 14.12 -10.42
CA ARG A 104 36.95 14.65 -11.68
C ARG A 104 37.95 14.63 -12.81
N GLU A 105 39.24 14.89 -12.50
CA GLU A 105 40.32 14.79 -13.47
C GLU A 105 40.55 13.35 -13.94
N LEU A 106 40.60 12.38 -13.01
CA LEU A 106 40.67 10.96 -13.34
C LEU A 106 39.52 10.49 -14.21
N MET A 107 38.30 10.94 -13.89
CA MET A 107 37.12 10.64 -14.72
C MET A 107 37.18 11.26 -16.11
N ALA A 108 37.73 12.48 -16.23
CA ALA A 108 37.88 13.17 -17.53
C ALA A 108 39.00 12.52 -18.41
N GLU A 109 39.91 11.81 -17.78
CA GLU A 109 40.98 11.02 -18.45
C GLU A 109 40.59 9.57 -18.70
N ASP A 110 39.33 9.18 -18.48
CA ASP A 110 38.81 7.80 -18.59
C ASP A 110 39.48 6.78 -17.65
N ARG A 111 40.14 7.25 -16.57
CA ARG A 111 40.82 6.45 -15.55
C ARG A 111 39.85 6.03 -14.45
N PHE A 112 38.77 5.31 -14.83
CA PHE A 112 37.66 5.00 -13.95
C PHE A 112 38.04 4.09 -12.77
N ASP A 113 38.94 3.15 -12.95
CA ASP A 113 39.38 2.26 -11.86
C ASP A 113 40.09 3.06 -10.75
N GLU A 114 41.00 3.96 -11.11
CA GLU A 114 41.72 4.84 -10.18
C GLU A 114 40.76 5.83 -9.51
N ALA A 115 39.80 6.36 -10.25
CA ALA A 115 38.73 7.20 -9.70
C ALA A 115 37.90 6.45 -8.66
N ASN A 116 37.54 5.19 -8.96
CA ASN A 116 36.78 4.35 -8.03
C ASN A 116 37.59 4.03 -6.76
N GLU A 117 38.85 3.66 -6.90
CA GLU A 117 39.75 3.40 -5.76
C GLU A 117 39.88 4.66 -4.87
N LEU A 118 40.09 5.83 -5.47
CA LEU A 118 40.15 7.10 -4.73
C LEU A 118 38.83 7.40 -4.01
N ALA A 119 37.70 7.23 -4.70
CA ALA A 119 36.41 7.44 -4.12
C ALA A 119 36.13 6.50 -2.94
N GLN A 120 36.43 5.21 -3.09
CA GLN A 120 36.29 4.23 -2.02
C GLN A 120 37.20 4.56 -0.82
N LYS A 121 38.37 5.05 -1.06
CA LYS A 121 39.33 5.40 -0.01
C LYS A 121 38.99 6.68 0.73
N GLU A 122 38.57 7.73 0.02
CA GLU A 122 38.50 9.07 0.57
C GLU A 122 37.08 9.62 0.76
N LEU A 123 36.10 9.08 0.02
CA LEU A 123 34.71 9.55 0.06
C LEU A 123 33.77 8.62 0.81
N THR A 124 34.21 7.45 1.24
CA THR A 124 33.39 6.52 2.02
C THR A 124 33.69 6.60 3.51
N SER A 125 32.79 6.02 4.30
CA SER A 125 32.96 5.90 5.74
C SER A 125 34.18 5.06 6.10
N LYS A 126 35.02 5.60 6.98
CA LYS A 126 36.22 4.93 7.53
C LYS A 126 36.01 4.38 8.93
N ILE A 127 34.85 4.65 9.53
CA ILE A 127 34.55 4.13 10.88
C ILE A 127 34.18 2.66 10.77
N GLN A 128 34.95 1.86 11.45
CA GLN A 128 34.66 0.44 11.62
C GLN A 128 34.42 0.16 13.10
N TYR A 129 33.21 -0.25 13.41
CA TYR A 129 32.86 -0.81 14.71
C TYR A 129 32.04 -2.08 14.52
N ALA A 130 32.25 -3.04 15.41
CA ALA A 130 31.52 -4.29 15.38
C ALA A 130 30.04 -4.03 15.66
N ARG A 131 29.16 -4.45 14.77
CA ARG A 131 27.71 -4.47 14.96
C ARG A 131 27.24 -5.92 14.99
N PRO A 132 26.16 -6.22 15.73
CA PRO A 132 25.50 -7.51 15.62
C PRO A 132 25.17 -7.82 14.15
N THR A 133 25.35 -9.07 13.75
CA THR A 133 25.14 -9.50 12.36
C THR A 133 23.71 -9.36 11.84
N GLN A 134 22.76 -9.20 12.76
CA GLN A 134 21.34 -8.95 12.46
C GLN A 134 21.06 -7.54 11.96
N TYR A 135 21.99 -6.59 12.08
CA TYR A 135 21.83 -5.21 11.63
C TYR A 135 22.64 -4.97 10.37
N TYR A 136 22.02 -4.43 9.35
CA TYR A 136 22.60 -4.18 8.04
C TYR A 136 23.44 -2.90 8.03
N GLY A 137 24.73 -3.01 8.45
CA GLY A 137 25.69 -1.93 8.33
C GLY A 137 25.34 -0.67 9.14
N GLU A 138 26.07 0.40 8.88
CA GLU A 138 25.94 1.68 9.60
C GLU A 138 24.74 2.50 9.18
N PHE A 139 24.26 2.29 7.94
CA PHE A 139 23.11 3.02 7.40
C PHE A 139 21.77 2.48 7.88
N GLY A 140 21.76 1.27 8.47
CA GLY A 140 20.56 0.57 8.85
C GLY A 140 19.79 -0.02 7.66
N ALA A 141 18.59 -0.49 7.97
CA ALA A 141 17.65 -1.04 6.99
C ALA A 141 16.23 -0.76 7.43
N GLN A 142 15.33 -0.62 6.47
CA GLN A 142 13.90 -0.55 6.75
C GLN A 142 13.44 -1.87 7.38
N GLN A 143 12.56 -1.76 8.37
CA GLN A 143 12.08 -2.91 9.12
C GLN A 143 10.63 -3.22 8.78
N ASN A 144 10.28 -4.49 8.73
CA ASN A 144 8.90 -4.93 8.80
C ASN A 144 8.32 -4.54 10.15
N LEU A 145 7.22 -3.79 10.18
CA LEU A 145 6.57 -3.41 11.44
C LEU A 145 5.73 -4.56 12.00
N GLY A 146 5.01 -5.27 11.13
CA GLY A 146 4.19 -6.39 11.55
C GLY A 146 3.35 -7.00 10.43
N SER A 147 2.57 -8.01 10.80
CA SER A 147 1.62 -8.68 9.92
C SER A 147 0.27 -8.84 10.61
N PHE A 148 -0.80 -8.58 9.88
CA PHE A 148 -2.14 -9.06 10.21
C PHE A 148 -2.32 -10.46 9.66
N PHE A 149 -2.85 -11.36 10.49
CA PHE A 149 -3.34 -12.67 10.07
C PHE A 149 -4.85 -12.68 10.25
N ILE A 150 -5.56 -12.85 9.13
CA ILE A 150 -7.02 -12.77 9.06
C ILE A 150 -7.54 -14.09 8.52
N THR A 151 -8.17 -14.88 9.37
CA THR A 151 -8.62 -16.23 9.04
C THR A 151 -10.13 -16.31 9.01
N VAL A 152 -10.69 -16.79 7.91
CA VAL A 152 -12.11 -17.19 7.85
C VAL A 152 -12.30 -18.42 8.72
N THR A 153 -13.24 -18.39 9.64
CA THR A 153 -13.55 -19.50 10.53
C THR A 153 -14.69 -20.31 9.95
N THR A 154 -14.44 -21.59 9.64
CA THR A 154 -15.46 -22.54 9.16
C THR A 154 -15.15 -23.92 9.67
N ASP A 155 -16.21 -24.70 9.93
CA ASP A 155 -16.10 -26.13 10.30
C ASP A 155 -15.99 -27.06 9.08
N LYS A 156 -16.07 -26.50 7.86
CA LYS A 156 -16.03 -27.25 6.60
C LYS A 156 -14.62 -27.29 6.03
N ALA A 157 -14.35 -28.32 5.24
CA ALA A 157 -13.14 -28.37 4.43
C ALA A 157 -13.22 -27.31 3.33
N TYR A 158 -12.15 -26.54 3.12
CA TYR A 158 -12.09 -25.53 2.06
C TYR A 158 -12.06 -26.18 0.68
N SER A 159 -13.04 -25.83 -0.16
CA SER A 159 -13.04 -26.15 -1.58
C SER A 159 -13.08 -24.83 -2.35
N ILE A 160 -11.93 -24.38 -2.85
CA ILE A 160 -11.78 -23.07 -3.50
C ILE A 160 -12.00 -23.22 -5.00
N SER A 161 -12.87 -22.39 -5.56
CA SER A 161 -13.02 -22.15 -7.00
C SER A 161 -13.00 -20.66 -7.33
N ASP A 162 -12.88 -20.35 -8.61
CA ASP A 162 -12.98 -19.00 -9.18
C ASP A 162 -12.03 -17.98 -8.52
N TYR A 163 -10.85 -18.46 -8.08
CA TYR A 163 -9.89 -17.65 -7.38
C TYR A 163 -9.22 -16.62 -8.32
N LYS A 164 -9.23 -15.37 -7.90
CA LYS A 164 -8.53 -14.28 -8.54
C LYS A 164 -8.03 -13.29 -7.51
N ARG A 165 -6.77 -12.89 -7.59
CA ARG A 165 -6.20 -11.75 -6.84
C ARG A 165 -5.47 -10.81 -7.77
N GLY A 166 -5.33 -9.55 -7.38
CA GLY A 166 -4.64 -8.59 -8.24
C GLY A 166 -4.65 -7.18 -7.70
N ILE A 167 -4.21 -6.27 -8.58
CA ILE A 167 -4.30 -4.82 -8.39
C ILE A 167 -5.00 -4.24 -9.61
N ASP A 168 -6.04 -3.46 -9.39
CA ASP A 168 -6.61 -2.57 -10.38
C ASP A 168 -5.84 -1.24 -10.34
N LEU A 169 -5.04 -1.01 -11.37
CA LEU A 169 -4.19 0.19 -11.44
C LEU A 169 -5.01 1.46 -11.66
N ASN A 170 -6.24 1.39 -12.19
CA ASN A 170 -7.09 2.57 -12.37
C ASN A 170 -7.55 3.18 -11.03
N THR A 171 -7.69 2.32 -10.03
CA THR A 171 -8.17 2.69 -8.68
C THR A 171 -7.07 2.62 -7.62
N GLY A 172 -5.98 1.93 -7.91
CA GLY A 172 -4.92 1.62 -6.95
C GLY A 172 -5.37 0.62 -5.88
N HIS A 173 -6.39 -0.19 -6.17
CA HIS A 173 -6.95 -1.17 -5.23
C HIS A 173 -6.38 -2.57 -5.45
N GLY A 174 -5.93 -3.20 -4.38
CA GLY A 174 -5.74 -4.63 -4.32
C GLY A 174 -7.08 -5.35 -4.14
N PHE A 175 -7.21 -6.53 -4.73
CA PHE A 175 -8.40 -7.36 -4.57
C PHE A 175 -8.07 -8.85 -4.46
N VAL A 176 -8.95 -9.58 -3.79
CA VAL A 176 -9.00 -11.06 -3.79
C VAL A 176 -10.45 -11.48 -3.90
N GLN A 177 -10.72 -12.43 -4.79
CA GLN A 177 -12.05 -13.01 -5.00
C GLN A 177 -11.92 -14.51 -5.09
N TYR A 178 -12.84 -15.23 -4.49
CA TYR A 178 -12.96 -16.70 -4.60
C TYR A 178 -14.32 -17.15 -4.10
N THR A 179 -14.72 -18.34 -4.54
CA THR A 179 -15.87 -19.05 -3.99
C THR A 179 -15.39 -20.22 -3.13
N SER A 180 -15.97 -20.42 -1.95
CA SER A 180 -15.74 -21.59 -1.11
C SER A 180 -17.05 -22.06 -0.50
N ASP A 181 -17.38 -23.34 -0.65
CA ASP A 181 -18.63 -23.97 -0.15
C ASP A 181 -19.92 -23.24 -0.60
N GLY A 182 -19.90 -22.64 -1.79
CA GLY A 182 -21.02 -21.89 -2.35
C GLY A 182 -21.16 -20.45 -1.80
N ILE A 183 -20.20 -19.99 -0.99
CA ILE A 183 -20.12 -18.62 -0.50
C ILE A 183 -19.08 -17.86 -1.32
N ASP A 184 -19.46 -16.72 -1.85
CA ASP A 184 -18.55 -15.83 -2.57
C ASP A 184 -17.88 -14.89 -1.58
N TYR A 185 -16.54 -14.85 -1.63
CA TYR A 185 -15.71 -13.97 -0.83
C TYR A 185 -15.06 -12.92 -1.71
N LYS A 186 -15.10 -11.68 -1.25
CA LYS A 186 -14.43 -10.55 -1.88
C LYS A 186 -13.65 -9.77 -0.85
N ARG A 187 -12.41 -9.41 -1.20
CA ARG A 187 -11.57 -8.54 -0.38
C ARG A 187 -11.14 -7.34 -1.23
N THR A 188 -11.15 -6.15 -0.64
CA THR A 188 -10.70 -4.91 -1.29
C THR A 188 -9.75 -4.18 -0.36
N TYR A 189 -8.56 -3.86 -0.87
CA TYR A 189 -7.48 -3.27 -0.09
C TYR A 189 -6.99 -1.99 -0.75
N PHE A 190 -6.72 -0.94 0.03
CA PHE A 190 -6.14 0.28 -0.52
C PHE A 190 -5.40 1.11 0.54
N GLY A 191 -4.43 1.88 0.08
CA GLY A 191 -3.78 2.91 0.85
C GLY A 191 -4.45 4.27 0.63
N ASN A 192 -4.89 4.91 1.69
CA ASN A 192 -5.50 6.23 1.64
C ASN A 192 -4.47 7.27 2.14
N TYR A 193 -3.96 8.11 1.24
CA TYR A 193 -2.99 9.15 1.56
C TYR A 193 -3.64 10.33 2.30
N PRO A 194 -4.80 10.89 1.86
CA PRO A 194 -5.42 12.02 2.56
C PRO A 194 -5.71 11.73 4.04
N ASP A 195 -6.24 10.56 4.33
CA ASP A 195 -6.65 10.16 5.69
C ASP A 195 -5.55 9.41 6.44
N LYS A 196 -4.42 9.09 5.78
CA LYS A 196 -3.23 8.39 6.33
C LYS A 196 -3.50 7.01 6.91
N VAL A 197 -4.46 6.29 6.36
CA VAL A 197 -4.81 4.93 6.77
C VAL A 197 -4.63 3.93 5.65
N MET A 198 -4.32 2.69 6.02
CA MET A 198 -4.50 1.54 5.16
C MET A 198 -5.88 0.94 5.46
N VAL A 199 -6.58 0.52 4.42
CA VAL A 199 -7.94 -0.01 4.51
C VAL A 199 -8.00 -1.39 3.90
N TYR A 200 -8.54 -2.34 4.66
CA TYR A 200 -8.70 -3.73 4.25
C TYR A 200 -10.15 -4.15 4.52
N ARG A 201 -10.94 -4.30 3.46
CA ARG A 201 -12.35 -4.71 3.53
C ARG A 201 -12.50 -6.15 3.09
N PHE A 202 -13.25 -6.91 3.87
CA PHE A 202 -13.58 -8.30 3.65
C PHE A 202 -15.11 -8.42 3.55
N GLU A 203 -15.59 -9.12 2.54
CA GLU A 203 -17.01 -9.29 2.24
C GLU A 203 -17.30 -10.76 1.92
N SER A 204 -18.48 -11.23 2.26
CA SER A 204 -18.98 -12.56 1.90
C SER A 204 -20.47 -12.50 1.56
N SER A 205 -20.89 -13.35 0.59
CA SER A 205 -22.30 -13.41 0.15
C SER A 205 -23.25 -13.94 1.23
N GLU A 206 -22.71 -14.67 2.21
CA GLU A 206 -23.42 -15.16 3.39
C GLU A 206 -22.64 -14.78 4.65
N PRO A 207 -23.32 -14.55 5.79
CA PRO A 207 -22.64 -14.19 7.04
C PRO A 207 -21.55 -15.18 7.42
N SER A 208 -20.32 -14.69 7.56
CA SER A 208 -19.14 -15.48 7.89
C SER A 208 -18.49 -15.01 9.19
N SER A 209 -17.62 -15.81 9.75
CA SER A 209 -16.87 -15.45 10.96
C SER A 209 -15.38 -15.42 10.68
N TYR A 210 -14.67 -14.54 11.40
CA TYR A 210 -13.25 -14.30 11.18
C TYR A 210 -12.50 -14.14 12.49
N THR A 211 -11.24 -14.54 12.48
CA THR A 211 -10.28 -14.18 13.53
C THR A 211 -9.22 -13.25 12.97
N ILE A 212 -8.83 -12.23 13.74
CA ILE A 212 -7.85 -11.22 13.35
C ILE A 212 -6.81 -11.12 14.45
N SER A 213 -5.54 -11.32 14.10
CA SER A 213 -4.42 -11.11 15.01
C SER A 213 -3.36 -10.21 14.37
N LEU A 214 -2.61 -9.50 15.22
CA LEU A 214 -1.51 -8.63 14.82
C LEU A 214 -0.20 -9.14 15.44
N SER A 215 0.76 -9.53 14.61
CA SER A 215 2.12 -9.91 15.00
C SER A 215 3.10 -8.79 14.68
N THR A 216 4.21 -8.71 15.42
CA THR A 216 5.37 -7.86 15.13
C THR A 216 6.66 -8.61 15.49
N PRO A 217 7.74 -8.49 14.68
CA PRO A 217 9.03 -9.11 15.00
C PRO A 217 9.83 -8.32 16.04
N HIS A 218 9.34 -7.15 16.47
CA HIS A 218 10.05 -6.25 17.37
C HIS A 218 9.59 -6.35 18.80
N TYR A 219 10.38 -5.79 19.71
CA TYR A 219 10.03 -5.72 21.11
C TYR A 219 8.73 -4.92 21.31
N THR A 220 7.78 -5.52 22.03
CA THR A 220 6.49 -4.90 22.33
C THR A 220 6.50 -4.46 23.79
N SER A 221 6.38 -3.15 24.01
CA SER A 221 6.28 -2.54 25.35
C SER A 221 4.84 -2.36 25.83
N GLY A 222 3.88 -2.41 24.91
CA GLY A 222 2.45 -2.30 25.21
C GLY A 222 1.60 -2.96 24.13
N PHE A 223 0.55 -3.65 24.59
CA PHE A 223 -0.48 -4.24 23.77
C PHE A 223 -1.83 -3.95 24.41
N ALA A 224 -2.77 -3.46 23.63
CA ALA A 224 -4.14 -3.27 24.09
C ALA A 224 -5.12 -3.77 23.03
N MET A 225 -6.15 -4.45 23.49
CA MET A 225 -7.33 -4.80 22.73
C MET A 225 -8.55 -4.34 23.51
N TYR A 226 -9.37 -3.51 22.91
CA TYR A 226 -10.58 -3.00 23.55
C TYR A 226 -11.69 -2.82 22.52
N GLY A 227 -12.79 -3.55 22.71
CA GLY A 227 -13.91 -3.50 21.77
C GLY A 227 -13.48 -3.95 20.36
N ASN A 228 -13.45 -3.01 19.43
CA ASN A 228 -13.06 -3.22 18.04
C ASN A 228 -11.68 -2.65 17.67
N ILE A 229 -10.82 -2.36 18.68
CA ILE A 229 -9.50 -1.74 18.48
C ILE A 229 -8.40 -2.72 18.88
N ILE A 230 -7.37 -2.82 18.03
CA ILE A 230 -6.07 -3.42 18.34
C ILE A 230 -5.02 -2.31 18.36
N SER A 231 -4.17 -2.30 19.40
CA SER A 231 -3.09 -1.35 19.52
C SER A 231 -1.82 -2.06 19.98
N LYS A 232 -0.69 -1.78 19.31
CA LYS A 232 0.64 -2.23 19.72
C LYS A 232 1.62 -1.07 19.79
N THR A 233 2.41 -1.04 20.86
CA THR A 233 3.52 -0.10 21.04
C THR A 233 4.80 -0.88 21.26
N GLY A 234 5.88 -0.45 20.62
CA GLY A 234 7.17 -1.11 20.76
C GLY A 234 8.34 -0.22 20.34
N TYR A 235 9.49 -0.83 20.21
CA TYR A 235 10.69 -0.14 19.74
C TYR A 235 11.65 -1.11 19.03
N LEU A 236 12.54 -0.55 18.23
CA LEU A 236 13.68 -1.25 17.64
C LEU A 236 14.80 -1.33 18.66
N GLU A 237 15.35 -2.53 18.91
CA GLU A 237 16.46 -2.72 19.85
C GLU A 237 17.75 -2.04 19.39
N ASP A 238 17.93 -1.84 18.08
CA ASP A 238 19.13 -1.25 17.50
C ASP A 238 19.34 0.22 17.89
N ASN A 239 18.28 1.04 17.83
CA ASN A 239 18.36 2.49 17.95
C ASN A 239 17.27 3.10 18.83
N ASN A 240 16.51 2.29 19.55
CA ASN A 240 15.39 2.71 20.41
C ASN A 240 14.28 3.50 19.67
N MET A 241 14.20 3.39 18.34
CA MET A 241 13.10 3.99 17.58
C MET A 241 11.78 3.39 18.03
N ARG A 242 10.92 4.21 18.63
CA ARG A 242 9.60 3.78 19.10
C ARG A 242 8.63 3.77 17.95
N PHE A 243 7.70 2.81 17.98
CA PHE A 243 6.58 2.74 17.05
C PHE A 243 5.26 2.53 17.79
N HIS A 244 4.18 2.88 17.13
CA HIS A 244 2.82 2.58 17.55
C HIS A 244 1.99 2.19 16.34
N VAL A 245 1.19 1.15 16.51
CA VAL A 245 0.16 0.71 15.57
C VAL A 245 -1.18 0.85 16.24
N ASN A 246 -2.15 1.43 15.57
CA ASN A 246 -3.54 1.46 16.01
C ASN A 246 -4.42 1.01 14.85
N SER A 247 -5.33 0.08 15.13
CA SER A 247 -6.21 -0.51 14.12
C SER A 247 -7.62 -0.64 14.67
N ARG A 248 -8.61 -0.25 13.86
CA ARG A 248 -10.05 -0.33 14.17
C ARG A 248 -10.75 -1.25 13.19
N ILE A 249 -11.66 -2.08 13.72
CA ILE A 249 -12.50 -2.97 12.93
C ILE A 249 -13.94 -2.48 12.99
N ASP A 250 -14.53 -2.15 11.85
CA ASP A 250 -15.94 -1.85 11.70
C ASP A 250 -16.63 -3.00 10.96
N SER A 251 -17.76 -3.49 11.45
CA SER A 251 -18.46 -4.68 10.93
C SER A 251 -19.97 -4.56 11.12
N ASP A 252 -20.75 -5.24 10.28
CA ASP A 252 -22.17 -5.47 10.46
C ASP A 252 -22.48 -6.66 11.39
N GLY A 253 -21.46 -7.49 11.70
CA GLY A 253 -21.54 -8.57 12.69
C GLY A 253 -21.10 -8.15 14.09
N SER A 254 -20.99 -9.10 15.00
CA SER A 254 -20.50 -8.84 16.37
C SER A 254 -18.98 -8.90 16.41
N VAL A 255 -18.35 -7.92 17.10
CA VAL A 255 -16.91 -7.84 17.29
C VAL A 255 -16.58 -7.96 18.79
N HIS A 256 -15.66 -8.86 19.15
CA HIS A 256 -15.15 -8.98 20.50
C HIS A 256 -13.69 -9.44 20.53
N CYS A 257 -13.01 -9.18 21.64
CA CYS A 257 -11.62 -9.56 21.85
C CYS A 257 -11.51 -10.71 22.85
N SER A 258 -10.58 -11.64 22.59
CA SER A 258 -10.18 -12.66 23.57
C SER A 258 -8.69 -12.96 23.39
N GLY A 259 -7.90 -12.78 24.45
CA GLY A 259 -6.44 -12.91 24.39
C GLY A 259 -5.84 -11.85 23.46
N ASP A 260 -5.12 -12.28 22.44
CA ASP A 260 -4.48 -11.45 21.39
C ASP A 260 -5.21 -11.48 20.05
N THR A 261 -6.46 -11.94 20.06
CA THR A 261 -7.27 -12.16 18.85
C THR A 261 -8.58 -11.38 18.93
N ILE A 262 -8.94 -10.70 17.83
CA ILE A 262 -10.28 -10.18 17.61
C ILE A 262 -11.08 -11.21 16.82
N TYR A 263 -12.30 -11.40 17.25
CA TYR A 263 -13.31 -12.24 16.62
C TYR A 263 -14.37 -11.33 15.99
N VAL A 264 -14.63 -11.52 14.71
CA VAL A 264 -15.77 -10.95 13.99
C VAL A 264 -16.70 -12.10 13.68
N ASN A 265 -17.93 -12.09 14.20
CA ASN A 265 -18.85 -13.19 14.03
C ASN A 265 -20.10 -12.78 13.28
N ASN A 266 -20.54 -13.68 12.40
CA ASN A 266 -21.78 -13.56 11.67
C ASN A 266 -21.89 -12.22 10.93
N ALA A 267 -20.86 -11.90 10.12
CA ALA A 267 -20.72 -10.67 9.37
C ALA A 267 -20.79 -10.91 7.87
N ASN A 268 -21.54 -10.08 7.13
CA ASN A 268 -21.43 -10.02 5.68
C ASN A 268 -20.21 -9.20 5.26
N TYR A 269 -19.77 -8.25 6.12
CA TYR A 269 -18.54 -7.54 5.90
C TYR A 269 -17.87 -7.09 7.20
N PHE A 270 -16.59 -6.85 7.12
CA PHE A 270 -15.87 -6.00 8.03
C PHE A 270 -14.81 -5.18 7.30
N VAL A 271 -14.41 -4.07 7.91
CA VAL A 271 -13.33 -3.20 7.45
C VAL A 271 -12.32 -3.04 8.56
N LEU A 272 -11.05 -3.34 8.26
CA LEU A 272 -9.91 -3.07 9.12
C LEU A 272 -9.22 -1.79 8.63
N TYR A 273 -9.23 -0.74 9.46
CA TYR A 273 -8.47 0.48 9.26
C TYR A 273 -7.18 0.38 10.08
N ASN A 274 -6.04 0.66 9.46
CA ASN A 274 -4.74 0.59 10.12
C ASN A 274 -3.96 1.90 9.96
N ALA A 275 -3.48 2.43 11.08
CA ALA A 275 -2.53 3.53 11.15
C ALA A 275 -1.30 3.11 11.95
N ALA A 276 -0.14 3.56 11.50
CA ALA A 276 1.14 3.33 12.18
C ALA A 276 1.98 4.59 12.13
N ALA A 277 2.80 4.78 13.16
CA ALA A 277 3.74 5.89 13.25
C ALA A 277 4.96 5.50 14.06
N THR A 278 6.06 6.25 13.87
CA THR A 278 7.28 6.10 14.66
C THR A 278 7.62 7.37 15.42
N SER A 279 8.64 7.28 16.27
CA SER A 279 9.19 8.46 16.96
C SER A 279 10.10 9.30 16.07
N TYR A 280 10.27 8.95 14.79
CA TYR A 280 11.08 9.69 13.85
C TYR A 280 10.61 11.15 13.72
N LYS A 281 11.56 12.09 13.77
CA LYS A 281 11.36 13.49 13.51
C LYS A 281 12.54 14.00 12.70
N ASN A 282 12.30 14.59 11.54
CA ASN A 282 13.37 15.07 10.67
C ASN A 282 14.02 16.32 11.25
N GLU A 283 14.69 16.17 12.41
CA GLU A 283 15.43 17.21 13.10
C GLU A 283 16.81 16.71 13.53
N PHE A 284 17.85 17.28 12.90
CA PHE A 284 19.24 17.03 13.28
C PHE A 284 19.51 17.53 14.72
N PRO A 285 20.29 16.86 15.56
CA PRO A 285 21.06 15.62 15.26
C PRO A 285 20.35 14.33 15.67
N HIS A 286 19.20 14.39 16.33
CA HIS A 286 18.62 13.21 17.00
C HIS A 286 17.67 12.39 16.11
N TYR A 287 17.05 13.03 15.12
CA TYR A 287 16.04 12.41 14.24
C TYR A 287 14.95 11.63 14.97
N SER A 288 14.63 12.09 16.19
CA SER A 288 13.64 11.50 17.10
C SER A 288 12.93 12.58 17.89
N GLY A 289 11.72 12.33 18.38
CA GLY A 289 10.97 13.26 19.23
C GLY A 289 9.46 13.24 19.02
N ASN A 290 8.96 12.66 17.95
CA ASN A 290 7.53 12.48 17.75
C ASN A 290 6.94 11.48 18.77
N ASN A 291 5.66 11.68 19.10
CA ASN A 291 4.90 10.71 19.88
C ASN A 291 4.05 9.85 18.90
N PRO A 292 4.43 8.59 18.62
CA PRO A 292 3.76 7.78 17.64
C PRO A 292 2.30 7.45 18.03
N MET A 293 2.02 7.25 19.32
CA MET A 293 0.66 7.01 19.80
C MET A 293 -0.24 8.22 19.55
N GLN A 294 0.24 9.42 19.80
CA GLN A 294 -0.54 10.64 19.57
C GLN A 294 -0.82 10.84 18.08
N ILE A 295 0.14 10.52 17.21
CA ILE A 295 -0.04 10.60 15.75
C ILE A 295 -1.15 9.65 15.32
N CYS A 296 -1.10 8.38 15.72
CA CYS A 296 -2.12 7.39 15.37
C CYS A 296 -3.50 7.79 15.92
N ASN A 297 -3.59 8.27 17.16
CA ASN A 297 -4.86 8.74 17.72
C ASN A 297 -5.42 9.93 16.91
N THR A 298 -4.60 10.90 16.56
CA THR A 298 -5.04 12.03 15.72
C THR A 298 -5.56 11.57 14.36
N ILE A 299 -4.95 10.55 13.73
CA ILE A 299 -5.43 9.97 12.48
C ILE A 299 -6.84 9.41 12.68
N PHE A 300 -7.07 8.62 13.73
CA PHE A 300 -8.39 8.03 14.00
C PHE A 300 -9.42 9.07 14.44
N ASP A 301 -9.04 10.11 15.17
CA ASP A 301 -9.91 11.23 15.52
C ASP A 301 -10.41 11.95 14.26
N ASN A 302 -9.53 12.15 13.26
CA ASN A 302 -9.89 12.82 12.01
C ASN A 302 -10.91 12.02 11.18
N ILE A 303 -10.87 10.68 11.24
CA ILE A 303 -11.80 9.81 10.51
C ILE A 303 -12.92 9.25 11.40
N ALA A 304 -13.10 9.76 12.61
CA ALA A 304 -14.06 9.20 13.57
C ALA A 304 -15.52 9.23 13.09
N SER A 305 -15.88 10.25 12.30
CA SER A 305 -17.22 10.40 11.70
C SER A 305 -17.31 9.98 10.24
N SER A 306 -16.21 9.55 9.63
CA SER A 306 -16.16 9.16 8.22
C SER A 306 -16.71 7.75 8.04
N THR A 307 -17.55 7.56 7.04
CA THR A 307 -17.97 6.24 6.57
C THR A 307 -16.88 5.60 5.71
N TYR A 308 -17.01 4.30 5.46
CA TYR A 308 -16.15 3.62 4.49
C TYR A 308 -16.16 4.31 3.12
N ASN A 309 -17.34 4.73 2.65
CA ASN A 309 -17.48 5.38 1.35
C ASN A 309 -16.82 6.77 1.31
N ASP A 310 -16.83 7.52 2.41
CA ASP A 310 -16.11 8.81 2.48
C ASP A 310 -14.60 8.59 2.32
N ILE A 311 -14.05 7.62 3.04
CA ILE A 311 -12.62 7.27 2.98
C ILE A 311 -12.24 6.73 1.59
N LEU A 312 -13.11 5.89 0.99
CA LEU A 312 -12.92 5.37 -0.36
C LEU A 312 -12.91 6.50 -1.40
N ASN A 313 -13.88 7.42 -1.31
CA ASN A 313 -13.98 8.55 -2.24
C ASN A 313 -12.78 9.51 -2.10
N ASN A 314 -12.29 9.76 -0.89
CA ASN A 314 -11.08 10.55 -0.65
C ASN A 314 -9.87 9.91 -1.34
N GLN A 315 -9.71 8.60 -1.19
CA GLN A 315 -8.62 7.85 -1.82
C GLN A 315 -8.73 7.89 -3.35
N LEU A 316 -9.90 7.59 -3.92
CA LEU A 316 -10.10 7.58 -5.36
C LEU A 316 -9.84 8.97 -5.97
N SER A 317 -10.35 10.02 -5.35
CA SER A 317 -10.13 11.39 -5.83
C SER A 317 -8.66 11.76 -5.85
N ASP A 318 -7.93 11.47 -4.76
CA ASP A 318 -6.49 11.76 -4.65
C ASP A 318 -5.64 10.92 -5.61
N TYR A 319 -5.90 9.60 -5.67
CA TYR A 319 -5.13 8.69 -6.51
C TYR A 319 -5.34 8.99 -8.00
N GLN A 320 -6.58 9.14 -8.44
CA GLN A 320 -6.94 9.36 -9.83
C GLN A 320 -6.53 10.75 -10.32
N GLU A 321 -6.49 11.76 -9.45
CA GLU A 321 -5.91 13.06 -9.80
C GLU A 321 -4.46 12.92 -10.31
N LEU A 322 -3.69 11.99 -9.75
CA LEU A 322 -2.31 11.74 -10.17
C LEU A 322 -2.22 10.70 -11.30
N PHE A 323 -2.97 9.61 -11.18
CA PHE A 323 -2.86 8.48 -12.11
C PHE A 323 -3.38 8.85 -13.50
N ASN A 324 -4.50 9.58 -13.60
CA ASN A 324 -5.12 9.94 -14.87
C ASN A 324 -4.40 11.08 -15.63
N ARG A 325 -3.26 11.58 -15.13
CA ARG A 325 -2.44 12.58 -15.84
C ARG A 325 -1.69 12.02 -17.04
N VAL A 326 -1.49 10.71 -17.07
CA VAL A 326 -0.73 10.04 -18.15
C VAL A 326 -1.46 8.79 -18.56
N GLU A 327 -1.72 8.69 -19.84
CA GLU A 327 -2.27 7.52 -20.52
C GLU A 327 -1.23 7.01 -21.51
N LEU A 328 -1.11 5.69 -21.63
CA LEU A 328 -0.28 5.00 -22.61
C LEU A 328 -1.12 3.90 -23.24
N GLU A 329 -1.26 3.93 -24.55
CA GLU A 329 -1.92 2.90 -25.34
C GLU A 329 -0.94 2.41 -26.41
N LEU A 330 -0.54 1.14 -26.33
CA LEU A 330 0.39 0.51 -27.28
C LEU A 330 -0.34 -0.49 -28.19
N GLY A 331 -1.47 -1.01 -27.74
CA GLY A 331 -2.29 -1.95 -28.47
C GLY A 331 -2.83 -3.10 -27.63
N LYS A 332 -3.38 -4.10 -28.29
CA LYS A 332 -4.10 -5.19 -27.63
C LYS A 332 -3.16 -6.09 -26.80
N GLY A 333 -3.57 -6.39 -25.57
CA GLY A 333 -2.91 -7.34 -24.66
C GLY A 333 -3.62 -8.69 -24.55
N ASN A 334 -2.99 -9.61 -23.84
CA ASN A 334 -3.51 -10.96 -23.52
C ASN A 334 -4.17 -10.98 -22.13
N ASN A 335 -5.15 -10.11 -21.88
CA ASN A 335 -5.72 -9.84 -20.57
C ASN A 335 -6.49 -11.04 -19.95
N ASP A 336 -6.82 -12.05 -20.77
CA ASP A 336 -7.44 -13.31 -20.32
C ASP A 336 -6.48 -14.22 -19.54
N LYS A 337 -5.17 -13.91 -19.54
CA LYS A 337 -4.13 -14.67 -18.84
C LYS A 337 -3.64 -13.95 -17.59
N PRO A 338 -3.32 -14.69 -16.51
CA PRO A 338 -2.67 -14.10 -15.36
C PRO A 338 -1.26 -13.56 -15.69
N ILE A 339 -0.79 -12.58 -14.92
CA ILE A 339 0.47 -11.85 -15.20
C ILE A 339 1.68 -12.78 -15.23
N ASP A 340 1.77 -13.76 -14.35
CA ASP A 340 2.89 -14.72 -14.32
C ASP A 340 2.98 -15.56 -15.61
N GLU A 341 1.85 -15.96 -16.17
CA GLU A 341 1.81 -16.67 -17.47
C GLU A 341 2.18 -15.73 -18.63
N ARG A 342 1.66 -14.49 -18.62
CA ARG A 342 2.03 -13.47 -19.63
C ARG A 342 3.52 -13.17 -19.65
N LEU A 343 4.16 -13.08 -18.47
CA LEU A 343 5.61 -12.88 -18.35
C LEU A 343 6.41 -14.05 -18.93
N VAL A 344 5.96 -15.30 -18.71
CA VAL A 344 6.59 -16.49 -19.31
C VAL A 344 6.44 -16.46 -20.83
N ASP A 345 5.25 -16.17 -21.36
CA ASP A 345 5.02 -16.07 -22.81
C ASP A 345 5.90 -14.96 -23.43
N TYR A 346 5.99 -13.81 -22.79
CA TYR A 346 6.80 -12.68 -23.24
C TYR A 346 8.30 -13.04 -23.28
N SER A 347 8.79 -13.75 -22.29
CA SER A 347 10.18 -14.24 -22.26
C SER A 347 10.50 -15.20 -23.41
N ASN A 348 9.48 -15.86 -23.97
CA ASN A 348 9.57 -16.74 -25.13
C ASN A 348 9.28 -16.02 -26.46
N TYR A 349 9.48 -14.69 -26.49
CA TYR A 349 9.32 -13.84 -27.68
C TYR A 349 7.88 -13.65 -28.18
N THR A 350 6.88 -13.88 -27.33
CA THR A 350 5.49 -13.55 -27.62
C THR A 350 5.24 -12.09 -27.29
N GLN A 351 4.95 -11.27 -28.31
CA GLN A 351 4.63 -9.87 -28.08
C GLN A 351 3.31 -9.71 -27.32
N ASP A 352 3.31 -8.88 -26.29
CA ASP A 352 2.15 -8.54 -25.48
C ASP A 352 2.20 -7.04 -25.12
N LEU A 353 1.61 -6.21 -25.98
CA LEU A 353 1.62 -4.75 -25.82
C LEU A 353 0.88 -4.29 -24.58
N GLY A 354 -0.21 -4.97 -24.20
CA GLY A 354 -0.92 -4.67 -22.98
C GLY A 354 -0.10 -5.02 -21.70
N LEU A 355 0.81 -6.00 -21.75
CA LEU A 355 1.74 -6.25 -20.65
C LEU A 355 2.76 -5.11 -20.51
N GLU A 356 3.22 -4.55 -21.63
CA GLU A 356 4.14 -3.40 -21.61
C GLU A 356 3.45 -2.15 -21.06
N GLU A 357 2.16 -1.93 -21.39
CA GLU A 357 1.33 -0.86 -20.80
C GLU A 357 1.15 -1.05 -19.29
N ILE A 358 0.80 -2.27 -18.85
CA ILE A 358 0.68 -2.60 -17.44
C ILE A 358 2.00 -2.35 -16.72
N TYR A 359 3.15 -2.76 -17.29
CA TYR A 359 4.45 -2.55 -16.68
C TYR A 359 4.77 -1.06 -16.48
N PHE A 360 4.49 -0.22 -17.47
CA PHE A 360 4.63 1.23 -17.37
C PHE A 360 3.71 1.82 -16.30
N GLN A 361 2.43 1.49 -16.32
CA GLN A 361 1.45 2.01 -15.38
C GLN A 361 1.67 1.48 -13.95
N TYR A 362 2.18 0.25 -13.82
CA TYR A 362 2.57 -0.29 -12.52
C TYR A 362 3.73 0.48 -11.89
N GLY A 363 4.73 0.88 -12.70
CA GLY A 363 5.80 1.77 -12.23
C GLY A 363 5.25 3.10 -11.69
N ARG A 364 4.25 3.69 -12.35
CA ARG A 364 3.58 4.90 -11.88
C ARG A 364 2.77 4.65 -10.60
N TYR A 365 2.04 3.54 -10.55
CA TYR A 365 1.33 3.10 -9.34
C TYR A 365 2.28 3.01 -8.14
N LEU A 366 3.43 2.38 -8.28
CA LEU A 366 4.43 2.26 -7.22
C LEU A 366 4.94 3.63 -6.76
N MET A 367 5.18 4.56 -7.68
CA MET A 367 5.59 5.93 -7.34
C MET A 367 4.49 6.69 -6.57
N ILE A 368 3.24 6.59 -7.01
CA ILE A 368 2.10 7.25 -6.34
C ILE A 368 1.87 6.66 -4.96
N SER A 369 1.95 5.34 -4.83
CA SER A 369 1.71 4.63 -3.57
C SER A 369 2.84 4.78 -2.56
N GLY A 370 4.09 4.85 -3.04
CA GLY A 370 5.29 4.86 -2.18
C GLY A 370 5.89 6.23 -1.90
N SER A 371 5.60 7.26 -2.72
CA SER A 371 6.28 8.56 -2.63
C SER A 371 5.29 9.71 -2.64
N ARG A 372 4.99 10.25 -1.46
CA ARG A 372 4.03 11.35 -1.28
C ARG A 372 4.64 12.45 -0.42
N LYS A 373 4.10 13.69 -0.55
CA LYS A 373 4.56 14.82 0.25
C LYS A 373 4.37 14.53 1.75
N GLY A 374 5.44 14.65 2.52
CA GLY A 374 5.43 14.40 3.96
C GLY A 374 5.72 12.96 4.37
N GLY A 375 5.89 12.04 3.41
CA GLY A 375 6.59 10.76 3.62
C GLY A 375 8.11 10.98 3.70
N MET A 376 8.86 9.90 3.92
CA MET A 376 10.33 9.95 3.89
C MET A 376 10.87 10.06 2.47
#